data_e93343c4b92175e895407d5790ec2c46
#
_entry.id   e93343c4b92175e895407d5790ec2c46
#
_cell.length_a   1.000
_cell.length_b   1.000
_cell.length_c   1.000
_cell.angle_alpha   90.00
_cell.angle_beta   90.00
_cell.angle_gamma   90.00
#
_symmetry.space_group_name_H-M   'P 1'
#
loop_
_entity.id
_entity.type
_entity.pdbx_description
1 polymer ?
#
loop_
_entity_poly.entity_id
_entity_poly.type
_entity_poly.pdbx_seq_one_letter_code
_entity_poly.pdbx_strand_id
1 'polypeptide(L)'
;MSVQERADAIILLIEDDPGHALLIEKNLRRADIAYDIVVLDDGQQAVDYLLKQGVYATDEHPAPSVILLDLNLPVLSGYQVLKIIKNDDRTKRIPVVVLTTTDNPQEVARCYELGCNMYVTKPIEYDQFSDMIQRLTTFLSIVKTPKRE
;
A
#
# COMPACT_ATOMS: atom_id res chain seq x y z
N MET A 1 24.33 -12.56 -0.57
CA MET A 1 23.03 -11.91 -0.76
C MET A 1 23.23 -10.50 -1.26
N SER A 2 22.51 -10.13 -2.21
CA SER A 2 22.65 -8.83 -2.81
C SER A 2 21.67 -7.84 -2.19
N VAL A 3 22.15 -6.66 -1.82
CA VAL A 3 21.28 -5.58 -1.33
C VAL A 3 20.29 -5.17 -2.42
N GLN A 4 20.67 -5.28 -3.67
CA GLN A 4 19.81 -4.90 -4.79
C GLN A 4 18.54 -5.75 -4.84
N GLU A 5 18.59 -6.98 -4.38
CA GLU A 5 17.41 -7.83 -4.40
C GLU A 5 16.30 -7.27 -3.51
N ARG A 6 16.67 -6.70 -2.36
CA ARG A 6 15.67 -6.11 -1.47
C ARG A 6 15.19 -4.76 -1.98
N ALA A 7 16.05 -4.03 -2.68
CA ALA A 7 15.69 -2.71 -3.20
C ALA A 7 14.61 -2.78 -4.28
N ASP A 8 14.36 -3.97 -4.84
CA ASP A 8 13.31 -4.14 -5.84
C ASP A 8 11.94 -4.41 -5.24
N ALA A 9 11.85 -4.57 -3.93
CA ALA A 9 10.59 -4.89 -3.27
C ALA A 9 10.21 -3.76 -2.31
N ILE A 10 9.15 -3.06 -2.65
CA ILE A 10 8.69 -1.89 -1.90
C ILE A 10 7.26 -2.11 -1.42
N ILE A 11 7.01 -1.78 -0.15
CA ILE A 11 5.67 -1.63 0.38
C ILE A 11 5.41 -0.13 0.48
N LEU A 12 4.39 0.35 -0.22
CA LEU A 12 4.01 1.75 -0.15
C LEU A 12 2.88 1.91 0.88
N LEU A 13 3.14 2.66 1.94
CA LEU A 13 2.16 2.95 2.98
C LEU A 13 1.70 4.39 2.83
N ILE A 14 0.42 4.58 2.60
CA ILE A 14 -0.18 5.90 2.43
C ILE A 14 -1.07 6.15 3.64
N GLU A 15 -0.56 6.95 4.58
CA GLU A 15 -1.18 7.17 5.88
C GLU A 15 -0.79 8.56 6.41
N ASP A 16 -1.78 9.40 6.69
CA ASP A 16 -1.49 10.77 7.13
C ASP A 16 -1.27 10.89 8.64
N ASP A 17 -1.69 9.92 9.43
CA ASP A 17 -1.49 9.95 10.87
C ASP A 17 -0.11 9.38 11.20
N PRO A 18 0.81 10.21 11.75
CA PRO A 18 2.17 9.73 12.00
C PRO A 18 2.23 8.58 13.00
N GLY A 19 1.32 8.57 13.99
CA GLY A 19 1.27 7.51 14.98
C GLY A 19 0.86 6.18 14.36
N HIS A 20 -0.18 6.20 13.54
CA HIS A 20 -0.62 5.00 12.82
C HIS A 20 0.46 4.51 11.86
N ALA A 21 1.08 5.44 11.12
CA ALA A 21 2.13 5.07 10.17
C ALA A 21 3.29 4.39 10.89
N LEU A 22 3.72 4.96 12.01
CA LEU A 22 4.83 4.40 12.78
C LEU A 22 4.49 3.00 13.31
N LEU A 23 3.28 2.83 13.81
CA LEU A 23 2.86 1.54 14.34
C LEU A 23 2.82 0.47 13.24
N ILE A 24 2.26 0.82 12.10
CA ILE A 24 2.20 -0.11 10.96
C ILE A 24 3.61 -0.46 10.50
N GLU A 25 4.47 0.53 10.39
CA GLU A 25 5.84 0.30 9.96
C GLU A 25 6.59 -0.60 10.93
N LYS A 26 6.44 -0.37 12.24
CA LYS A 26 7.07 -1.21 13.24
C LYS A 26 6.59 -2.65 13.16
N ASN A 27 5.30 -2.84 12.96
CA ASN A 27 4.74 -4.19 12.86
C ASN A 27 5.21 -4.92 11.60
N LEU A 28 5.35 -4.19 10.51
CA LEU A 28 5.90 -4.76 9.28
C LEU A 28 7.34 -5.23 9.50
N ARG A 29 8.14 -4.42 10.17
CA ARG A 29 9.54 -4.77 10.45
C ARG A 29 9.65 -5.94 11.43
N ARG A 30 8.74 -6.02 12.42
CA ARG A 30 8.71 -7.14 13.35
C ARG A 30 8.37 -8.45 12.66
N ALA A 31 7.60 -8.40 11.59
CA ALA A 31 7.26 -9.59 10.81
C ALA A 31 8.42 -10.04 9.92
N ASP A 32 9.56 -9.36 10.00
CA ASP A 32 10.78 -9.70 9.27
C ASP A 32 10.54 -9.74 7.76
N ILE A 33 9.84 -8.74 7.28
CA ILE A 33 9.59 -8.61 5.85
C ILE A 33 10.79 -7.92 5.21
N ALA A 34 11.37 -8.57 4.21
CA ALA A 34 12.56 -8.07 3.51
C ALA A 34 12.18 -7.08 2.41
N TYR A 35 11.37 -6.09 2.76
CA TYR A 35 10.88 -5.08 1.82
C TYR A 35 11.24 -3.69 2.34
N ASP A 36 11.53 -2.79 1.44
CA ASP A 36 11.67 -1.40 1.79
C ASP A 36 10.28 -0.80 1.97
N ILE A 37 10.13 0.05 2.98
CA ILE A 37 8.84 0.66 3.29
C ILE A 37 8.95 2.14 2.97
N VAL A 38 8.09 2.62 2.09
CA VAL A 38 7.98 4.04 1.74
C VAL A 38 6.68 4.55 2.34
N VAL A 39 6.75 5.62 3.12
CA VAL A 39 5.57 6.21 3.77
C VAL A 39 5.29 7.57 3.15
N LEU A 40 4.06 7.74 2.67
CA LEU A 40 3.58 9.01 2.14
C LEU A 40 2.34 9.43 2.93
N ASP A 41 2.16 10.73 3.13
CA ASP A 41 1.16 11.22 4.07
C ASP A 41 -0.01 11.96 3.43
N ASP A 42 -0.07 12.05 2.12
CA ASP A 42 -1.27 12.59 1.46
C ASP A 42 -1.52 11.91 0.13
N GLY A 43 -2.76 12.05 -0.36
CA GLY A 43 -3.18 11.35 -1.56
C GLY A 43 -2.52 11.84 -2.83
N GLN A 44 -2.23 13.14 -2.91
CA GLN A 44 -1.58 13.68 -4.10
C GLN A 44 -0.14 13.19 -4.22
N GLN A 45 0.58 13.15 -3.09
CA GLN A 45 1.93 12.59 -3.08
C GLN A 45 1.93 11.13 -3.55
N ALA A 46 0.92 10.38 -3.11
CA ALA A 46 0.82 8.99 -3.50
C ALA A 46 0.65 8.84 -5.01
N VAL A 47 -0.25 9.62 -5.59
CA VAL A 47 -0.48 9.58 -7.03
C VAL A 47 0.78 10.03 -7.78
N ASP A 48 1.42 11.10 -7.32
CA ASP A 48 2.63 11.59 -7.95
C ASP A 48 3.76 10.55 -7.92
N TYR A 49 3.89 9.86 -6.79
CA TYR A 49 4.89 8.80 -6.63
C TYR A 49 4.61 7.64 -7.59
N LEU A 50 3.37 7.19 -7.62
CA LEU A 50 2.99 6.02 -8.41
C LEU A 50 3.04 6.28 -9.91
N LEU A 51 2.64 7.46 -10.33
CA LEU A 51 2.61 7.82 -11.75
C LEU A 51 3.87 8.54 -12.20
N LYS A 52 4.83 8.71 -11.30
CA LYS A 52 6.12 9.36 -11.59
C LYS A 52 5.93 10.73 -12.19
N GLN A 53 5.21 11.57 -11.48
CA GLN A 53 4.95 12.95 -11.89
C GLN A 53 5.31 13.91 -10.75
N GLY A 54 5.26 15.20 -11.02
CA GLY A 54 5.61 16.20 -10.02
C GLY A 54 7.05 16.04 -9.57
N VAL A 55 7.27 16.03 -8.25
CA VAL A 55 8.62 15.91 -7.69
C VAL A 55 9.24 14.54 -7.95
N TYR A 56 8.43 13.56 -8.36
CA TYR A 56 8.91 12.21 -8.65
C TYR A 56 9.10 11.95 -10.14
N ALA A 57 9.04 12.99 -10.97
CA ALA A 57 9.04 12.82 -12.43
C ALA A 57 10.30 12.13 -12.94
N THR A 58 11.44 12.36 -12.29
CA THR A 58 12.71 11.78 -12.70
C THR A 58 13.17 10.62 -11.83
N ASP A 59 12.36 10.22 -10.85
CA ASP A 59 12.72 9.11 -9.99
C ASP A 59 12.66 7.79 -10.75
N GLU A 60 13.59 6.89 -10.40
CA GLU A 60 13.66 5.59 -11.02
C GLU A 60 13.33 4.46 -10.05
N HIS A 61 12.53 4.78 -9.03
CA HIS A 61 12.13 3.76 -8.08
C HIS A 61 11.23 2.71 -8.75
N PRO A 62 11.30 1.46 -8.30
CA PRO A 62 10.43 0.42 -8.85
C PRO A 62 8.99 0.63 -8.40
N ALA A 63 8.05 0.02 -9.11
CA ALA A 63 6.66 0.00 -8.68
C ALA A 63 6.55 -0.77 -7.35
N PRO A 64 5.67 -0.33 -6.44
CA PRO A 64 5.48 -1.08 -5.19
C PRO A 64 4.93 -2.47 -5.45
N SER A 65 5.30 -3.41 -4.59
CA SER A 65 4.74 -4.75 -4.64
C SER A 65 3.34 -4.79 -4.03
N VAL A 66 3.06 -3.90 -3.09
CA VAL A 66 1.75 -3.77 -2.47
C VAL A 66 1.59 -2.35 -1.96
N ILE A 67 0.35 -1.88 -1.96
CA ILE A 67 0.00 -0.56 -1.42
C ILE A 67 -0.92 -0.76 -0.22
N LEU A 68 -0.54 -0.16 0.91
CA LEU A 68 -1.39 -0.10 2.10
C LEU A 68 -1.96 1.32 2.14
N LEU A 69 -3.28 1.44 2.03
CA LEU A 69 -3.92 2.71 1.74
C LEU A 69 -4.97 3.06 2.79
N ASP A 70 -4.79 4.18 3.48
CA ASP A 70 -5.83 4.76 4.33
C ASP A 70 -6.83 5.52 3.46
N LEU A 71 -8.11 5.48 3.85
CA LEU A 71 -9.14 6.21 3.12
C LEU A 71 -9.20 7.69 3.52
N ASN A 72 -8.84 8.03 4.74
CA ASN A 72 -8.94 9.38 5.26
C ASN A 72 -7.64 10.14 5.03
N LEU A 73 -7.42 10.58 3.81
CA LEU A 73 -6.21 11.29 3.43
C LEU A 73 -6.52 12.73 3.06
N PRO A 74 -5.60 13.67 3.33
CA PRO A 74 -5.75 15.03 2.84
C PRO A 74 -5.44 15.13 1.36
N VAL A 75 -5.90 16.20 0.75
CA VAL A 75 -5.74 16.59 -0.65
C VAL A 75 -6.57 15.69 -1.56
N LEU A 76 -6.20 14.42 -1.70
CA LEU A 76 -7.01 13.41 -2.39
C LEU A 76 -7.37 12.33 -1.38
N SER A 77 -8.64 11.99 -1.29
CA SER A 77 -9.07 10.91 -0.39
C SER A 77 -8.54 9.57 -0.87
N GLY A 78 -8.55 8.58 0.03
CA GLY A 78 -8.15 7.23 -0.35
C GLY A 78 -9.03 6.64 -1.45
N TYR A 79 -10.31 6.98 -1.48
CA TYR A 79 -11.19 6.54 -2.56
C TYR A 79 -10.72 7.07 -3.91
N GLN A 80 -10.34 8.36 -3.95
CA GLN A 80 -9.84 8.96 -5.18
C GLN A 80 -8.53 8.34 -5.61
N VAL A 81 -7.63 8.10 -4.66
CA VAL A 81 -6.36 7.44 -4.93
C VAL A 81 -6.58 6.04 -5.48
N LEU A 82 -7.45 5.27 -4.82
CA LEU A 82 -7.77 3.91 -5.26
C LEU A 82 -8.32 3.90 -6.68
N LYS A 83 -9.23 4.81 -6.98
CA LYS A 83 -9.81 4.91 -8.32
C LYS A 83 -8.74 5.20 -9.36
N ILE A 84 -7.83 6.13 -9.06
CA ILE A 84 -6.76 6.49 -9.98
C ILE A 84 -5.84 5.29 -10.20
N ILE A 85 -5.43 4.62 -9.12
CA ILE A 85 -4.53 3.46 -9.22
C ILE A 85 -5.15 2.36 -10.10
N LYS A 86 -6.41 2.07 -9.88
CA LYS A 86 -7.05 0.94 -10.56
C LYS A 86 -7.49 1.25 -11.98
N ASN A 87 -7.41 2.51 -12.39
CA ASN A 87 -7.77 2.90 -13.75
C ASN A 87 -6.56 3.28 -14.62
N ASP A 88 -5.35 3.12 -14.10
CA ASP A 88 -4.13 3.41 -14.85
C ASP A 88 -3.43 2.10 -15.16
N ASP A 89 -3.07 1.90 -16.42
CA ASP A 89 -2.43 0.66 -16.86
C ASP A 89 -1.11 0.38 -16.16
N ARG A 90 -0.42 1.43 -15.69
CA ARG A 90 0.87 1.28 -15.02
C ARG A 90 0.74 0.78 -13.60
N THR A 91 -0.43 0.97 -12.96
CA THR A 91 -0.60 0.71 -11.53
C THR A 91 -1.74 -0.25 -11.20
N LYS A 92 -2.63 -0.51 -12.13
CA LYS A 92 -3.88 -1.24 -11.83
C LYS A 92 -3.66 -2.66 -11.31
N ARG A 93 -2.51 -3.26 -11.58
CA ARG A 93 -2.21 -4.62 -11.14
C ARG A 93 -1.58 -4.70 -9.77
N ILE A 94 -1.20 -3.57 -9.21
CA ILE A 94 -0.59 -3.55 -7.88
C ILE A 94 -1.67 -3.89 -6.85
N PRO A 95 -1.44 -4.88 -5.97
CA PRO A 95 -2.42 -5.17 -4.92
C PRO A 95 -2.56 -4.00 -3.96
N VAL A 96 -3.80 -3.67 -3.63
CA VAL A 96 -4.10 -2.58 -2.70
C VAL A 96 -4.86 -3.14 -1.51
N VAL A 97 -4.33 -2.93 -0.31
CA VAL A 97 -4.98 -3.25 0.96
C VAL A 97 -5.44 -1.94 1.56
N VAL A 98 -6.75 -1.81 1.78
CA VAL A 98 -7.30 -0.61 2.42
C VAL A 98 -7.25 -0.80 3.93
N LEU A 99 -6.66 0.17 4.64
CA LEU A 99 -6.59 0.19 6.10
C LEU A 99 -7.33 1.43 6.57
N THR A 100 -8.44 1.26 7.32
CA THR A 100 -9.23 2.40 7.73
C THR A 100 -9.98 2.11 9.01
N THR A 101 -10.45 3.17 9.69
CA THR A 101 -11.20 3.02 10.93
C THR A 101 -12.66 2.68 10.71
N THR A 102 -13.18 2.83 9.49
CA THR A 102 -14.59 2.54 9.23
C THR A 102 -14.80 1.08 8.83
N ASP A 103 -15.87 0.48 9.36
CA ASP A 103 -16.29 -0.87 8.97
C ASP A 103 -17.70 -0.84 8.36
N ASN A 104 -18.16 0.33 7.94
CA ASN A 104 -19.46 0.50 7.32
C ASN A 104 -19.55 -0.38 6.07
N PRO A 105 -20.56 -1.29 5.99
CA PRO A 105 -20.64 -2.22 4.87
C PRO A 105 -20.73 -1.55 3.49
N GLN A 106 -21.32 -0.37 3.42
CA GLN A 106 -21.43 0.35 2.16
C GLN A 106 -20.08 0.87 1.69
N GLU A 107 -19.24 1.31 2.63
CA GLU A 107 -17.92 1.78 2.29
C GLU A 107 -16.99 0.61 1.96
N VAL A 108 -17.13 -0.50 2.66
CA VAL A 108 -16.39 -1.72 2.32
C VAL A 108 -16.71 -2.14 0.90
N ALA A 109 -18.01 -2.20 0.58
CA ALA A 109 -18.46 -2.59 -0.76
C ALA A 109 -17.92 -1.63 -1.83
N ARG A 110 -17.94 -0.33 -1.54
CA ARG A 110 -17.43 0.67 -2.47
C ARG A 110 -15.95 0.46 -2.76
N CYS A 111 -15.16 0.13 -1.74
CA CYS A 111 -13.74 -0.10 -1.94
C CYS A 111 -13.49 -1.31 -2.84
N TYR A 112 -14.23 -2.38 -2.63
CA TYR A 112 -14.09 -3.56 -3.49
C TYR A 112 -14.56 -3.28 -4.92
N GLU A 113 -15.62 -2.48 -5.07
CA GLU A 113 -16.07 -2.06 -6.40
C GLU A 113 -15.01 -1.23 -7.12
N LEU A 114 -14.26 -0.42 -6.37
CA LEU A 114 -13.18 0.38 -6.93
C LEU A 114 -11.93 -0.44 -7.20
N GLY A 115 -11.89 -1.68 -6.73
CA GLY A 115 -10.82 -2.60 -7.08
C GLY A 115 -9.81 -2.91 -5.99
N CYS A 116 -10.10 -2.59 -4.72
CA CYS A 116 -9.15 -3.00 -3.67
C CYS A 116 -9.13 -4.51 -3.54
N ASN A 117 -8.00 -5.03 -3.09
CA ASN A 117 -7.78 -6.47 -2.98
C ASN A 117 -8.10 -7.00 -1.58
N MET A 118 -8.01 -6.14 -0.58
CA MET A 118 -8.30 -6.50 0.80
C MET A 118 -8.70 -5.25 1.57
N TYR A 119 -9.58 -5.42 2.57
CA TYR A 119 -10.06 -4.33 3.40
C TYR A 119 -9.86 -4.73 4.86
N VAL A 120 -9.17 -3.89 5.62
CA VAL A 120 -8.87 -4.16 7.03
C VAL A 120 -9.27 -2.96 7.87
N THR A 121 -10.01 -3.21 8.96
CA THR A 121 -10.51 -2.16 9.84
C THR A 121 -9.51 -1.89 10.97
N LYS A 122 -9.20 -0.62 11.20
CA LYS A 122 -8.41 -0.17 12.35
C LYS A 122 -9.32 0.07 13.56
N PRO A 123 -8.80 0.03 14.78
CA PRO A 123 -7.44 -0.30 15.16
C PRO A 123 -7.19 -1.80 15.03
N ILE A 124 -5.97 -2.15 14.69
CA ILE A 124 -5.59 -3.55 14.51
C ILE A 124 -4.71 -3.94 15.68
N GLU A 125 -5.16 -4.93 16.47
CA GLU A 125 -4.33 -5.46 17.53
C GLU A 125 -3.12 -6.15 16.94
N TYR A 126 -2.05 -6.23 17.72
CA TYR A 126 -0.79 -6.76 17.20
C TYR A 126 -0.96 -8.17 16.64
N ASP A 127 -1.67 -9.04 17.34
CA ASP A 127 -1.84 -10.42 16.89
C ASP A 127 -2.59 -10.49 15.57
N GLN A 128 -3.63 -9.67 15.43
CA GLN A 128 -4.40 -9.60 14.18
C GLN A 128 -3.55 -9.03 13.05
N PHE A 129 -2.75 -8.02 13.36
CA PHE A 129 -1.86 -7.41 12.38
C PHE A 129 -0.81 -8.41 11.92
N SER A 130 -0.20 -9.13 12.86
CA SER A 130 0.80 -10.13 12.55
C SER A 130 0.24 -11.20 11.63
N ASP A 131 -0.98 -11.67 11.93
CA ASP A 131 -1.67 -12.66 11.13
C ASP A 131 -1.90 -12.15 9.71
N MET A 132 -2.39 -10.91 9.58
CA MET A 132 -2.62 -10.29 8.29
C MET A 132 -1.32 -10.19 7.50
N ILE A 133 -0.24 -9.77 8.15
CA ILE A 133 1.05 -9.61 7.50
C ILE A 133 1.58 -10.96 7.01
N GLN A 134 1.41 -12.02 7.81
CA GLN A 134 1.83 -13.34 7.40
C GLN A 134 1.07 -13.81 6.16
N ARG A 135 -0.24 -13.55 6.11
CA ARG A 135 -1.03 -13.88 4.94
C ARG A 135 -0.62 -13.08 3.73
N LEU A 136 -0.34 -11.79 3.94
CA LEU A 136 0.11 -10.92 2.87
C LEU A 136 1.47 -11.38 2.35
N THR A 137 2.39 -11.71 3.24
CA THR A 137 3.70 -12.20 2.85
C THR A 137 3.60 -13.49 2.04
N THR A 138 2.74 -14.42 2.49
CA THR A 138 2.49 -15.65 1.77
C THR A 138 1.93 -15.36 0.38
N PHE A 139 0.96 -14.45 0.31
CA PHE A 139 0.38 -14.05 -0.96
C PHE A 139 1.44 -13.50 -1.92
N LEU A 140 2.29 -12.60 -1.41
CA LEU A 140 3.34 -12.00 -2.23
C LEU A 140 4.40 -13.00 -2.67
N SER A 141 4.62 -14.06 -1.88
CA SER A 141 5.59 -15.08 -2.25
C SER A 141 5.04 -16.04 -3.32
N ILE A 142 3.72 -16.18 -3.36
CA ILE A 142 3.06 -17.07 -4.34
C ILE A 142 2.80 -16.33 -5.65
N VAL A 143 2.28 -15.10 -5.54
CA VAL A 143 1.93 -14.31 -6.72
C VAL A 143 3.20 -13.73 -7.32
N LYS A 144 3.46 -14.09 -8.56
CA LYS A 144 4.62 -13.55 -9.26
C LYS A 144 4.19 -12.32 -10.03
N THR A 145 4.87 -11.21 -9.75
CA THR A 145 4.65 -10.01 -10.55
C THR A 145 5.40 -10.13 -11.87
N PRO A 146 4.89 -9.51 -12.92
CA PRO A 146 5.62 -9.52 -14.19
C PRO A 146 6.98 -8.88 -14.00
N LYS A 147 7.99 -9.50 -14.58
CA LYS A 147 9.32 -8.93 -14.54
C LYS A 147 9.37 -7.71 -15.44
N ARG A 148 10.09 -6.70 -15.00
CA ARG A 148 10.36 -5.58 -15.86
C ARG A 148 11.53 -5.93 -16.76
N GLU A 149 11.28 -5.80 -18.02
CA GLU A 149 12.29 -6.14 -19.02
C GLU A 149 12.93 -4.92 -19.59
#